data_d6f0a76d51823fc0b2fba3fb35e70041
#
_entry.id   d6f0a76d51823fc0b2fba3fb35e70041
#
_cell.length_a   1.000
_cell.length_b   1.000
_cell.length_c   1.000
_cell.angle_alpha   90.00
_cell.angle_beta   90.00
_cell.angle_gamma   90.00
#
_symmetry.space_group_name_H-M   'P 1'
#
loop_
_entity.id
_entity.type
_entity.pdbx_description
1 polymer ?
#
loop_
_entity_poly.entity_id
_entity_poly.type
_entity_poly.pdbx_seq_one_letter_code
_entity_poly.pdbx_strand_id
1 'polypeptide(L)'
;MSVKDKKYDVIIVGAGPSGIFTAYELNKIHPEKKILIIEKGKSVHKRSCPIPIINKCIKCKPYCNITTGFAGAGAFSDAKLSLYDSEVEEVLVGGNLPNVIGHLKTKKLIDYCDKVYLDFGGEKNISGVENKAEIKSIKNNAKNHNINLVDIPIRHLGTEKSRELYGKLEDYLRRQGVEMLFETPVNDLIIDNGEILGVTTENDSFYGEKTVISVGRNGADMLSDLCDRYGIEKEVGIVDIGVRFEMRSEGDIKRINELMYEGKFIGKVAPFKDKVRTFCQNPDGFVAAEVYDNGLSLVNGHAYKEKKSINTNFAILCSHNFTEPFNKPIEYAHKVAELTNLLSNGEVVVQRFGDILKGKRTWQEELDKNSVEATLKTAMPGDITLGIPYRTMTNIINFILEMDKVVKGFADPDNLLYGPEIKFYSNAIKLGENLETNIKNLYAIGDGAGLTRGLMMASCSGVYLARNLFI
;
A
#
# COMPACT_ATOMS: atom_id res chain seq x y z
N MET A 1 21.99 -26.54 23.83
CA MET A 1 21.07 -25.52 24.36
C MET A 1 19.82 -25.60 23.51
N SER A 2 18.69 -25.95 24.09
CA SER A 2 17.43 -25.91 23.35
C SER A 2 17.07 -24.46 23.05
N VAL A 3 16.36 -24.18 21.97
CA VAL A 3 15.90 -22.83 21.60
C VAL A 3 15.10 -22.18 22.73
N LYS A 4 14.57 -22.95 23.66
CA LYS A 4 13.77 -22.52 24.82
C LYS A 4 14.52 -21.62 25.84
N ASP A 5 15.85 -21.62 25.82
CA ASP A 5 16.62 -20.87 26.83
C ASP A 5 17.23 -19.56 26.30
N LYS A 6 16.98 -19.19 25.02
CA LYS A 6 17.49 -17.95 24.46
C LYS A 6 16.58 -16.77 24.81
N LYS A 7 17.12 -15.82 25.57
CA LYS A 7 16.48 -14.53 25.82
C LYS A 7 17.08 -13.47 24.88
N TYR A 8 16.21 -12.76 24.16
CA TYR A 8 16.57 -11.66 23.28
C TYR A 8 16.28 -10.31 23.95
N ASP A 9 17.01 -9.26 23.57
CA ASP A 9 16.64 -7.91 23.96
C ASP A 9 15.43 -7.44 23.12
N VAL A 10 15.42 -7.80 21.81
CA VAL A 10 14.31 -7.42 20.91
C VAL A 10 13.93 -8.58 20.02
N ILE A 11 12.63 -8.89 19.95
CA ILE A 11 12.03 -9.79 18.97
C ILE A 11 11.24 -8.94 17.95
N ILE A 12 11.54 -9.12 16.67
CA ILE A 12 10.86 -8.42 15.56
C ILE A 12 10.07 -9.46 14.76
N VAL A 13 8.75 -9.32 14.73
CA VAL A 13 7.85 -10.19 13.99
C VAL A 13 7.56 -9.59 12.63
N GLY A 14 8.10 -10.18 11.59
CA GLY A 14 8.02 -9.74 10.19
C GLY A 14 9.30 -9.07 9.71
N ALA A 15 9.80 -9.53 8.56
CA ALA A 15 10.99 -9.02 7.87
C ALA A 15 10.62 -8.13 6.68
N GLY A 16 9.57 -7.31 6.79
CA GLY A 16 9.27 -6.22 5.86
C GLY A 16 10.21 -5.03 6.07
N PRO A 17 10.11 -3.96 5.25
CA PRO A 17 10.97 -2.77 5.40
C PRO A 17 10.99 -2.19 6.81
N SER A 18 9.85 -2.16 7.52
CA SER A 18 9.80 -1.68 8.90
C SER A 18 10.66 -2.52 9.85
N GLY A 19 10.53 -3.85 9.82
CA GLY A 19 11.32 -4.74 10.67
C GLY A 19 12.81 -4.74 10.31
N ILE A 20 13.14 -4.72 9.01
CA ILE A 20 14.54 -4.63 8.53
C ILE A 20 15.21 -3.36 9.02
N PHE A 21 14.55 -2.20 8.87
CA PHE A 21 15.12 -0.92 9.28
C PHE A 21 15.15 -0.75 10.80
N THR A 22 14.23 -1.41 11.54
CA THR A 22 14.33 -1.51 13.00
C THR A 22 15.61 -2.27 13.40
N ALA A 23 15.83 -3.46 12.83
CA ALA A 23 17.01 -4.26 13.12
C ALA A 23 18.31 -3.56 12.69
N TYR A 24 18.30 -2.93 11.52
CA TYR A 24 19.47 -2.19 10.99
C TYR A 24 19.87 -1.05 11.92
N GLU A 25 18.92 -0.20 12.29
CA GLU A 25 19.21 0.97 13.13
C GLU A 25 19.54 0.56 14.57
N LEU A 26 18.81 -0.41 15.16
CA LEU A 26 19.14 -0.95 16.50
C LEU A 26 20.55 -1.51 16.54
N ASN A 27 20.91 -2.35 15.61
CA ASN A 27 22.24 -2.94 15.59
C ASN A 27 23.34 -1.88 15.44
N LYS A 28 23.05 -0.80 14.70
CA LYS A 28 23.98 0.30 14.51
C LYS A 28 24.20 1.13 15.79
N ILE A 29 23.14 1.40 16.56
CA ILE A 29 23.20 2.26 17.77
C ILE A 29 23.42 1.46 19.05
N HIS A 30 23.04 0.18 19.06
CA HIS A 30 23.16 -0.76 20.16
C HIS A 30 23.71 -2.10 19.68
N PRO A 31 24.98 -2.16 19.26
CA PRO A 31 25.57 -3.39 18.69
C PRO A 31 25.67 -4.56 19.68
N GLU A 32 25.55 -4.29 20.97
CA GLU A 32 25.56 -5.28 22.05
C GLU A 32 24.22 -6.01 22.21
N LYS A 33 23.13 -5.48 21.64
CA LYS A 33 21.79 -6.01 21.81
C LYS A 33 21.54 -7.25 20.93
N LYS A 34 20.92 -8.26 21.54
CA LYS A 34 20.51 -9.49 20.84
C LYS A 34 19.17 -9.30 20.14
N ILE A 35 19.21 -9.28 18.82
CA ILE A 35 18.03 -9.03 17.98
C ILE A 35 17.66 -10.32 17.25
N LEU A 36 16.38 -10.70 17.33
CA LEU A 36 15.79 -11.80 16.58
C LEU A 36 14.72 -11.25 15.61
N ILE A 37 14.82 -11.59 14.33
CA ILE A 37 13.75 -11.40 13.34
C ILE A 37 13.08 -12.75 13.07
N ILE A 38 11.75 -12.79 13.16
CA ILE A 38 10.94 -13.98 12.82
C ILE A 38 10.08 -13.64 11.62
N GLU A 39 10.25 -14.36 10.52
CA GLU A 39 9.53 -14.14 9.26
C GLU A 39 8.87 -15.45 8.80
N LYS A 40 7.56 -15.38 8.47
CA LYS A 40 6.79 -16.53 8.00
C LYS A 40 7.21 -17.04 6.61
N GLY A 41 7.79 -16.16 5.79
CA GLY A 41 8.23 -16.51 4.44
C GLY A 41 9.73 -16.79 4.38
N LYS A 42 10.24 -16.81 3.16
CA LYS A 42 11.62 -17.20 2.86
C LYS A 42 12.59 -16.01 2.92
N SER A 43 13.88 -16.33 3.14
CA SER A 43 15.00 -15.42 2.83
C SER A 43 14.88 -14.88 1.40
N VAL A 44 15.31 -13.63 1.16
CA VAL A 44 15.24 -13.02 -0.18
C VAL A 44 15.98 -13.83 -1.24
N HIS A 45 17.07 -14.48 -0.86
CA HIS A 45 17.88 -15.34 -1.75
C HIS A 45 17.13 -16.60 -2.22
N LYS A 46 16.17 -17.10 -1.43
CA LYS A 46 15.36 -18.29 -1.73
C LYS A 46 14.00 -17.98 -2.34
N ARG A 47 13.65 -16.69 -2.50
CA ARG A 47 12.39 -16.26 -3.08
C ARG A 47 12.48 -16.27 -4.60
N SER A 48 11.51 -16.89 -5.26
CA SER A 48 11.39 -16.88 -6.73
C SER A 48 9.92 -16.99 -7.13
N CYS A 49 9.58 -16.42 -8.29
CA CYS A 49 8.26 -16.56 -8.90
C CYS A 49 8.40 -17.24 -10.27
N PRO A 50 7.65 -18.28 -10.54
CA PRO A 50 7.72 -18.98 -11.82
C PRO A 50 6.97 -18.30 -12.96
N ILE A 51 6.11 -17.30 -12.68
CA ILE A 51 5.31 -16.61 -13.71
C ILE A 51 6.13 -16.15 -14.91
N PRO A 52 7.32 -15.51 -14.76
CA PRO A 52 8.10 -15.06 -15.91
C PRO A 52 8.57 -16.20 -16.84
N ILE A 53 8.65 -17.44 -16.31
CA ILE A 53 9.13 -18.62 -17.05
C ILE A 53 7.98 -19.37 -17.70
N ILE A 54 6.88 -19.60 -16.94
CA ILE A 54 5.79 -20.48 -17.38
C ILE A 54 4.49 -19.72 -17.72
N ASN A 55 4.50 -18.39 -17.65
CA ASN A 55 3.35 -17.49 -17.88
C ASN A 55 2.08 -17.87 -17.09
N LYS A 56 2.23 -18.53 -15.93
CA LYS A 56 1.12 -18.99 -15.08
C LYS A 56 1.48 -18.90 -13.61
N CYS A 57 0.53 -18.39 -12.80
CA CYS A 57 0.64 -18.44 -11.35
C CYS A 57 0.34 -19.88 -10.85
N ILE A 58 1.25 -20.44 -10.05
CA ILE A 58 1.10 -21.78 -9.45
C ILE A 58 0.47 -21.73 -8.05
N LYS A 59 0.05 -20.55 -7.57
CA LYS A 59 -0.51 -20.34 -6.23
C LYS A 59 0.38 -20.97 -5.16
N CYS A 60 1.57 -20.42 -5.01
CA CYS A 60 2.61 -20.93 -4.07
C CYS A 60 2.03 -21.14 -2.67
N LYS A 61 2.38 -22.30 -2.06
CA LYS A 61 1.99 -22.64 -0.68
C LYS A 61 3.23 -22.79 0.20
N PRO A 62 3.15 -22.54 1.51
CA PRO A 62 1.99 -21.97 2.22
C PRO A 62 1.77 -20.50 1.93
N TYR A 63 2.78 -19.78 1.41
CA TYR A 63 2.71 -18.33 1.16
C TYR A 63 3.23 -17.97 -0.24
N CYS A 64 2.71 -16.89 -0.80
CA CYS A 64 3.18 -16.34 -2.07
C CYS A 64 4.59 -15.77 -1.94
N ASN A 65 5.55 -16.30 -2.72
CA ASN A 65 6.94 -15.85 -2.69
C ASN A 65 7.16 -14.40 -3.17
N ILE A 66 6.18 -13.76 -3.84
CA ILE A 66 6.27 -12.35 -4.24
C ILE A 66 5.93 -11.42 -3.07
N THR A 67 4.92 -11.75 -2.28
CA THR A 67 4.38 -10.85 -1.25
C THR A 67 4.90 -11.14 0.14
N THR A 68 5.45 -12.34 0.38
CA THR A 68 5.82 -12.83 1.71
C THR A 68 7.27 -13.29 1.75
N GLY A 69 7.98 -12.98 2.82
CA GLY A 69 9.40 -13.24 3.03
C GLY A 69 10.21 -11.98 3.29
N PHE A 70 11.53 -12.10 3.40
CA PHE A 70 12.41 -10.95 3.65
C PHE A 70 12.19 -9.82 2.62
N ALA A 71 12.05 -8.60 3.09
CA ALA A 71 11.63 -7.39 2.38
C ALA A 71 10.15 -7.36 1.92
N GLY A 72 9.33 -8.36 2.28
CA GLY A 72 7.92 -8.38 1.91
C GLY A 72 7.69 -8.24 0.40
N ALA A 73 6.63 -7.54 -0.01
CA ALA A 73 6.37 -7.24 -1.42
C ALA A 73 7.42 -6.31 -2.04
N GLY A 74 8.20 -5.58 -1.23
CA GLY A 74 9.22 -4.63 -1.69
C GLY A 74 10.30 -5.24 -2.55
N ALA A 75 10.72 -6.49 -2.26
CA ALA A 75 11.76 -7.18 -3.02
C ALA A 75 11.37 -7.55 -4.46
N PHE A 76 10.07 -7.61 -4.77
CA PHE A 76 9.54 -8.03 -6.08
C PHE A 76 8.62 -7.00 -6.72
N SER A 77 8.54 -5.80 -6.14
CA SER A 77 7.83 -4.68 -6.71
C SER A 77 8.78 -3.79 -7.50
N ASP A 78 8.22 -2.82 -8.19
CA ASP A 78 8.93 -1.70 -8.80
C ASP A 78 9.70 -0.84 -7.76
N ALA A 79 9.44 -1.10 -6.48
CA ALA A 79 10.08 -0.52 -5.31
C ALA A 79 10.22 1.01 -5.39
N LYS A 80 9.06 1.66 -5.39
CA LYS A 80 8.94 3.12 -5.36
C LYS A 80 9.23 3.64 -3.95
N LEU A 81 10.24 4.47 -3.83
CA LEU A 81 10.53 5.24 -2.62
C LEU A 81 9.98 6.65 -2.79
N SER A 82 8.92 6.97 -2.05
CA SER A 82 8.35 8.32 -2.05
C SER A 82 9.22 9.24 -1.19
N LEU A 83 9.84 10.22 -1.83
CA LEU A 83 10.70 11.22 -1.19
C LEU A 83 9.85 12.47 -0.90
N TYR A 84 8.93 12.33 0.02
CA TYR A 84 7.94 13.36 0.33
C TYR A 84 8.57 14.61 0.93
N ASP A 85 8.25 15.77 0.39
CA ASP A 85 8.57 17.07 0.99
C ASP A 85 7.33 17.62 1.71
N SER A 86 7.45 17.81 3.00
CA SER A 86 6.36 18.03 3.95
C SER A 86 5.68 19.40 3.90
N GLU A 87 5.82 20.18 2.82
CA GLU A 87 5.13 21.48 2.72
C GLU A 87 3.62 21.36 2.45
N VAL A 88 3.08 20.16 2.28
CA VAL A 88 1.64 19.92 2.05
C VAL A 88 1.04 19.31 3.31
N GLU A 89 0.67 20.14 4.26
CA GLU A 89 0.14 19.75 5.58
C GLU A 89 -1.15 18.92 5.56
N GLU A 90 -1.88 18.86 4.45
CA GLU A 90 -3.20 18.22 4.41
C GLU A 90 -3.23 16.83 3.76
N VAL A 91 -2.12 16.30 3.23
CA VAL A 91 -2.14 15.08 2.46
C VAL A 91 -1.31 14.00 3.11
N LEU A 92 -1.99 13.04 3.73
CA LEU A 92 -1.40 11.80 4.26
C LEU A 92 -0.93 10.90 3.10
N VAL A 93 0.24 11.20 2.57
CA VAL A 93 0.93 10.31 1.65
C VAL A 93 1.89 9.45 2.46
N GLY A 94 1.73 8.13 2.37
CA GLY A 94 2.59 7.21 3.12
C GLY A 94 2.07 6.81 4.51
N GLY A 95 0.83 7.18 4.87
CA GLY A 95 0.18 6.75 6.11
C GLY A 95 0.13 7.82 7.19
N ASN A 96 -0.10 7.40 8.43
CA ASN A 96 -0.37 8.26 9.58
C ASN A 96 0.88 8.61 10.41
N LEU A 97 2.05 8.08 10.07
CA LEU A 97 3.27 8.30 10.84
C LEU A 97 3.59 9.79 11.09
N PRO A 98 3.45 10.71 10.10
CA PRO A 98 3.72 12.12 10.34
C PRO A 98 2.83 12.76 11.41
N ASN A 99 1.60 12.29 11.58
CA ASN A 99 0.69 12.79 12.62
C ASN A 99 1.08 12.29 14.02
N VAL A 100 1.69 11.11 14.11
CA VAL A 100 2.11 10.52 15.39
C VAL A 100 3.43 11.13 15.87
N ILE A 101 4.42 11.26 14.98
CA ILE A 101 5.78 11.66 15.35
C ILE A 101 6.16 13.10 14.97
N GLY A 102 5.32 13.75 14.16
CA GLY A 102 5.55 15.11 13.61
C GLY A 102 6.22 15.11 12.23
N HIS A 103 5.80 16.07 11.39
CA HIS A 103 6.25 16.18 9.99
C HIS A 103 7.77 16.42 9.85
N LEU A 104 8.35 17.29 10.66
CA LEU A 104 9.80 17.58 10.61
C LEU A 104 10.66 16.36 10.95
N LYS A 105 10.24 15.57 11.93
CA LYS A 105 10.95 14.32 12.26
C LYS A 105 10.82 13.32 11.12
N THR A 106 9.63 13.21 10.54
CA THR A 106 9.38 12.32 9.39
C THR A 106 10.26 12.68 8.20
N LYS A 107 10.39 13.97 7.85
CA LYS A 107 11.28 14.42 6.77
C LYS A 107 12.72 13.98 7.00
N LYS A 108 13.26 14.21 8.18
CA LYS A 108 14.64 13.79 8.53
C LYS A 108 14.81 12.27 8.43
N LEU A 109 13.76 11.51 8.74
CA LEU A 109 13.79 10.04 8.62
C LEU A 109 13.74 9.60 7.17
N ILE A 110 12.97 10.27 6.31
CA ILE A 110 12.95 10.00 4.86
C ILE A 110 14.33 10.21 4.26
N ASP A 111 14.97 11.35 4.55
CA ASP A 111 16.33 11.65 4.06
C ASP A 111 17.34 10.60 4.55
N TYR A 112 17.22 10.16 5.79
CA TYR A 112 18.07 9.13 6.35
C TYR A 112 17.85 7.76 5.70
N CYS A 113 16.58 7.32 5.57
CA CYS A 113 16.24 6.04 4.95
C CYS A 113 16.62 6.02 3.48
N ASP A 114 16.43 7.14 2.74
CA ASP A 114 16.85 7.26 1.35
C ASP A 114 18.36 7.06 1.21
N LYS A 115 19.15 7.68 2.12
CA LYS A 115 20.60 7.47 2.15
C LYS A 115 20.96 6.00 2.39
N VAL A 116 20.28 5.32 3.32
CA VAL A 116 20.51 3.88 3.54
C VAL A 116 20.21 3.07 2.28
N TYR A 117 19.10 3.34 1.59
CA TYR A 117 18.80 2.67 0.32
C TYR A 117 19.87 2.93 -0.74
N LEU A 118 20.41 4.15 -0.84
CA LEU A 118 21.50 4.48 -1.75
C LEU A 118 22.81 3.76 -1.39
N ASP A 119 23.14 3.67 -0.09
CA ASP A 119 24.36 3.00 0.40
C ASP A 119 24.34 1.49 0.07
N PHE A 120 23.14 0.88 -0.01
CA PHE A 120 22.98 -0.52 -0.44
C PHE A 120 22.77 -0.69 -1.95
N GLY A 121 22.92 0.35 -2.75
CA GLY A 121 22.92 0.29 -4.21
C GLY A 121 21.65 0.78 -4.88
N GLY A 122 20.85 1.59 -4.20
CA GLY A 122 19.70 2.26 -4.79
C GLY A 122 20.08 3.21 -5.95
N GLU A 123 19.17 3.38 -6.90
CA GLU A 123 19.36 4.30 -8.03
C GLU A 123 19.36 5.76 -7.56
N LYS A 124 20.24 6.58 -8.16
CA LYS A 124 20.33 8.02 -7.82
C LYS A 124 19.22 8.87 -8.44
N ASN A 125 18.62 8.40 -9.52
CA ASN A 125 17.62 9.15 -10.27
C ASN A 125 16.33 9.32 -9.46
N ILE A 126 15.76 10.53 -9.50
CA ILE A 126 14.51 10.89 -8.86
C ILE A 126 13.58 11.44 -9.95
N SER A 127 12.39 10.87 -10.07
CA SER A 127 11.31 11.36 -10.94
C SER A 127 10.51 12.45 -10.23
N GLY A 128 9.95 13.41 -11.00
CA GLY A 128 9.08 14.46 -10.46
C GLY A 128 9.84 15.68 -9.91
N VAL A 129 11.14 15.82 -10.19
CA VAL A 129 11.96 16.98 -9.76
C VAL A 129 12.31 17.92 -10.89
N GLU A 130 12.09 17.50 -12.14
CA GLU A 130 12.31 18.32 -13.34
C GLU A 130 11.08 19.20 -13.64
N ASN A 131 11.26 20.28 -14.41
CA ASN A 131 10.18 21.16 -14.86
C ASN A 131 9.25 21.69 -13.74
N LYS A 132 9.81 22.06 -12.60
CA LYS A 132 9.06 22.57 -11.43
C LYS A 132 8.10 23.72 -11.75
N ALA A 133 8.42 24.58 -12.72
CA ALA A 133 7.55 25.68 -13.14
C ALA A 133 6.23 25.17 -13.74
N GLU A 134 6.29 24.16 -14.60
CA GLU A 134 5.13 23.55 -15.23
C GLU A 134 4.28 22.78 -14.21
N ILE A 135 4.92 22.00 -13.36
CA ILE A 135 4.23 21.31 -12.25
C ILE A 135 3.49 22.32 -11.35
N LYS A 136 4.13 23.45 -11.01
CA LYS A 136 3.51 24.53 -10.23
C LYS A 136 2.31 25.15 -10.96
N SER A 137 2.38 25.31 -12.28
CA SER A 137 1.27 25.80 -13.09
C SER A 137 0.06 24.85 -13.02
N ILE A 138 0.30 23.54 -13.18
CA ILE A 138 -0.75 22.51 -13.06
C ILE A 138 -1.35 22.50 -11.65
N LYS A 139 -0.52 22.59 -10.61
CA LYS A 139 -0.98 22.70 -9.21
C LYS A 139 -1.90 23.91 -8.98
N ASN A 140 -1.52 25.06 -9.50
CA ASN A 140 -2.33 26.27 -9.36
C ASN A 140 -3.66 26.15 -10.10
N ASN A 141 -3.66 25.59 -11.32
CA ASN A 141 -4.88 25.31 -12.06
C ASN A 141 -5.79 24.32 -11.28
N ALA A 142 -5.24 23.23 -10.76
CA ALA A 142 -6.01 22.25 -9.97
C ALA A 142 -6.66 22.89 -8.74
N LYS A 143 -5.93 23.76 -8.01
CA LYS A 143 -6.47 24.46 -6.83
C LYS A 143 -7.70 25.32 -7.16
N ASN A 144 -7.75 25.96 -8.35
CA ASN A 144 -8.90 26.73 -8.80
C ASN A 144 -10.17 25.89 -8.96
N HIS A 145 -10.03 24.56 -9.04
CA HIS A 145 -11.11 23.58 -9.17
C HIS A 145 -11.29 22.71 -7.93
N ASN A 146 -10.85 23.14 -6.75
CA ASN A 146 -10.91 22.40 -5.49
C ASN A 146 -10.19 21.03 -5.54
N ILE A 147 -9.17 20.93 -6.39
CA ILE A 147 -8.32 19.76 -6.53
C ILE A 147 -6.89 20.13 -6.16
N ASN A 148 -6.27 19.34 -5.32
CA ASN A 148 -4.87 19.47 -4.97
C ASN A 148 -4.06 18.43 -5.75
N LEU A 149 -3.08 18.88 -6.53
CA LEU A 149 -2.07 17.99 -7.10
C LEU A 149 -0.92 17.84 -6.11
N VAL A 150 -0.67 16.60 -5.71
CA VAL A 150 0.47 16.22 -4.89
C VAL A 150 1.51 15.61 -5.83
N ASP A 151 2.58 16.36 -6.07
CA ASP A 151 3.77 15.88 -6.77
C ASP A 151 4.70 15.27 -5.73
N ILE A 152 4.88 13.98 -5.82
CA ILE A 152 5.78 13.26 -4.92
C ILE A 152 7.02 12.90 -5.71
N PRO A 153 8.21 13.42 -5.34
CA PRO A 153 9.45 12.91 -5.88
C PRO A 153 9.58 11.41 -5.57
N ILE A 154 9.84 10.62 -6.59
CA ILE A 154 9.93 9.18 -6.45
C ILE A 154 11.29 8.69 -6.93
N ARG A 155 11.96 7.94 -6.07
CA ARG A 155 13.10 7.12 -6.45
C ARG A 155 12.63 5.73 -6.82
N HIS A 156 12.89 5.32 -8.04
CA HIS A 156 12.66 3.95 -8.49
C HIS A 156 13.88 3.09 -8.21
N LEU A 157 13.69 1.96 -7.55
CA LEU A 157 14.76 0.97 -7.42
C LEU A 157 14.75 -0.02 -8.59
N GLY A 158 13.57 -0.26 -9.19
CA GLY A 158 13.38 -1.32 -10.18
C GLY A 158 13.36 -2.72 -9.54
N THR A 159 12.58 -3.63 -10.12
CA THR A 159 12.32 -4.95 -9.51
C THR A 159 13.58 -5.79 -9.29
N GLU A 160 14.49 -5.83 -10.28
CA GLU A 160 15.71 -6.63 -10.18
C GLU A 160 16.68 -6.05 -9.16
N LYS A 161 16.93 -4.73 -9.21
CA LYS A 161 17.80 -4.02 -8.27
C LYS A 161 17.26 -4.00 -6.85
N SER A 162 15.93 -3.95 -6.69
CA SER A 162 15.30 -4.04 -5.39
C SER A 162 15.65 -5.36 -4.69
N ARG A 163 15.56 -6.48 -5.41
CA ARG A 163 15.93 -7.79 -4.88
C ARG A 163 17.42 -7.85 -4.49
N GLU A 164 18.30 -7.32 -5.34
CA GLU A 164 19.74 -7.27 -5.07
C GLU A 164 20.05 -6.41 -3.82
N LEU A 165 19.44 -5.22 -3.72
CA LEU A 165 19.60 -4.31 -2.60
C LEU A 165 19.17 -4.98 -1.28
N TYR A 166 17.99 -5.59 -1.25
CA TYR A 166 17.52 -6.27 -0.05
C TYR A 166 18.34 -7.54 0.26
N GLY A 167 18.94 -8.19 -0.74
CA GLY A 167 19.90 -9.25 -0.54
C GLY A 167 21.14 -8.75 0.23
N LYS A 168 21.69 -7.61 -0.19
CA LYS A 168 22.81 -6.98 0.53
C LYS A 168 22.44 -6.57 1.96
N LEU A 169 21.20 -6.09 2.20
CA LEU A 169 20.72 -5.79 3.54
C LEU A 169 20.58 -7.04 4.41
N GLU A 170 20.03 -8.16 3.87
CA GLU A 170 19.95 -9.41 4.60
C GLU A 170 21.35 -9.91 4.98
N ASP A 171 22.29 -9.93 4.04
CA ASP A 171 23.68 -10.36 4.26
C ASP A 171 24.41 -9.46 5.27
N TYR A 172 24.15 -8.15 5.21
CA TYR A 172 24.67 -7.19 6.19
C TYR A 172 24.20 -7.51 7.61
N LEU A 173 22.87 -7.63 7.81
CA LEU A 173 22.29 -7.92 9.13
C LEU A 173 22.80 -9.25 9.70
N ARG A 174 22.93 -10.29 8.87
CA ARG A 174 23.51 -11.58 9.28
C ARG A 174 24.96 -11.43 9.76
N ARG A 175 25.77 -10.69 9.02
CA ARG A 175 27.19 -10.44 9.41
C ARG A 175 27.30 -9.63 10.69
N GLN A 176 26.33 -8.78 10.97
CA GLN A 176 26.28 -8.01 12.22
C GLN A 176 25.71 -8.81 13.41
N GLY A 177 25.37 -10.08 13.22
CA GLY A 177 24.90 -10.95 14.30
C GLY A 177 23.41 -10.89 14.60
N VAL A 178 22.61 -10.23 13.73
CA VAL A 178 21.15 -10.30 13.83
C VAL A 178 20.69 -11.71 13.49
N GLU A 179 20.01 -12.38 14.43
CA GLU A 179 19.44 -13.71 14.22
C GLU A 179 18.14 -13.60 13.42
N MET A 180 17.98 -14.45 12.40
CA MET A 180 16.79 -14.44 11.53
C MET A 180 16.27 -15.86 11.33
N LEU A 181 15.00 -16.06 11.68
CA LEU A 181 14.26 -17.29 11.45
C LEU A 181 13.29 -17.08 10.30
N PHE A 182 13.42 -17.89 9.27
CA PHE A 182 12.55 -17.88 8.10
C PHE A 182 11.62 -19.08 8.08
N GLU A 183 10.55 -18.99 7.30
CA GLU A 183 9.53 -20.03 7.19
C GLU A 183 8.94 -20.40 8.57
N THR A 184 8.89 -19.39 9.46
CA THR A 184 8.52 -19.54 10.87
C THR A 184 7.40 -18.55 11.18
N PRO A 185 6.12 -18.92 11.01
CA PRO A 185 5.00 -18.08 11.37
C PRO A 185 4.87 -17.95 12.90
N VAL A 186 4.73 -16.72 13.37
CA VAL A 186 4.33 -16.45 14.76
C VAL A 186 2.83 -16.66 14.86
N ASN A 187 2.41 -17.44 15.85
CA ASN A 187 1.02 -17.83 16.06
C ASN A 187 0.37 -17.04 17.20
N ASP A 188 1.15 -16.70 18.23
CA ASP A 188 0.59 -16.06 19.42
C ASP A 188 1.62 -15.23 20.19
N LEU A 189 1.12 -14.41 21.14
CA LEU A 189 1.91 -13.61 22.06
C LEU A 189 1.97 -14.28 23.42
N ILE A 190 3.08 -14.09 24.12
CA ILE A 190 3.24 -14.49 25.52
C ILE A 190 3.12 -13.20 26.34
N ILE A 191 1.99 -13.00 27.00
CA ILE A 191 1.69 -11.82 27.80
C ILE A 191 1.42 -12.25 29.24
N ASP A 192 2.04 -11.57 30.19
CA ASP A 192 1.77 -11.74 31.62
C ASP A 192 1.64 -10.38 32.31
N ASN A 193 0.60 -10.21 33.11
CA ASN A 193 0.32 -8.98 33.87
C ASN A 193 0.38 -7.67 33.03
N GLY A 194 -0.10 -7.72 31.76
CA GLY A 194 -0.11 -6.55 30.87
C GLY A 194 1.23 -6.20 30.23
N GLU A 195 2.22 -7.09 30.33
CA GLU A 195 3.54 -6.94 29.73
C GLU A 195 3.82 -8.10 28.77
N ILE A 196 4.40 -7.79 27.58
CA ILE A 196 4.85 -8.80 26.63
C ILE A 196 6.13 -9.48 27.16
N LEU A 197 6.17 -10.80 27.09
CA LEU A 197 7.35 -11.59 27.44
C LEU A 197 7.99 -12.27 26.22
N GLY A 198 7.26 -12.36 25.10
CA GLY A 198 7.72 -13.02 23.90
C GLY A 198 6.62 -13.45 22.96
N VAL A 199 6.95 -14.39 22.06
CA VAL A 199 6.03 -14.91 21.04
C VAL A 199 6.14 -16.42 20.94
N THR A 200 5.06 -17.07 20.42
CA THR A 200 5.05 -18.50 20.12
C THR A 200 4.92 -18.74 18.62
N THR A 201 5.50 -19.83 18.19
CA THR A 201 5.34 -20.43 16.86
C THR A 201 4.69 -21.82 17.02
N GLU A 202 4.57 -22.58 15.96
CA GLU A 202 4.00 -23.94 16.04
C GLU A 202 4.81 -24.85 16.98
N ASN A 203 6.14 -24.71 17.00
CA ASN A 203 7.01 -25.65 17.69
C ASN A 203 7.79 -25.05 18.86
N ASP A 204 7.93 -23.71 18.91
CA ASP A 204 8.85 -23.04 19.82
C ASP A 204 8.24 -21.80 20.46
N SER A 205 8.83 -21.40 21.59
CA SER A 205 8.57 -20.12 22.26
C SER A 205 9.85 -19.30 22.31
N PHE A 206 9.75 -18.00 22.00
CA PHE A 206 10.87 -17.07 22.01
C PHE A 206 10.60 -15.98 23.04
N TYR A 207 11.53 -15.76 23.94
CA TYR A 207 11.43 -14.77 25.02
C TYR A 207 12.32 -13.56 24.74
N GLY A 208 11.79 -12.36 24.95
CA GLY A 208 12.49 -11.11 24.74
C GLY A 208 11.98 -10.00 25.65
N GLU A 209 12.83 -9.00 25.90
CA GLU A 209 12.45 -7.85 26.72
C GLU A 209 11.42 -6.96 25.99
N LYS A 210 11.55 -6.85 24.69
CA LYS A 210 10.66 -6.05 23.83
C LYS A 210 10.26 -6.83 22.59
N THR A 211 8.99 -6.67 22.19
CA THR A 211 8.47 -7.29 20.96
C THR A 211 7.94 -6.23 20.02
N VAL A 212 8.34 -6.30 18.76
CA VAL A 212 7.94 -5.38 17.70
C VAL A 212 7.13 -6.15 16.64
N ILE A 213 5.86 -5.84 16.50
CA ILE A 213 5.03 -6.37 15.42
C ILE A 213 5.22 -5.46 14.20
N SER A 214 5.92 -5.98 13.19
CA SER A 214 6.27 -5.25 11.95
C SER A 214 5.72 -5.94 10.71
N VAL A 215 4.56 -6.57 10.84
CA VAL A 215 3.90 -7.28 9.76
C VAL A 215 3.36 -6.32 8.70
N GLY A 216 3.42 -6.74 7.45
CA GLY A 216 2.81 -6.02 6.34
C GLY A 216 1.31 -6.30 6.22
N ARG A 217 0.69 -5.85 5.13
CA ARG A 217 -0.74 -6.05 4.87
C ARG A 217 -1.18 -7.51 4.93
N ASN A 218 -0.35 -8.44 4.47
CA ASN A 218 -0.63 -9.88 4.56
C ASN A 218 -0.60 -10.46 5.99
N GLY A 219 -0.20 -9.67 6.96
CA GLY A 219 -0.24 -10.04 8.38
C GLY A 219 -1.24 -9.21 9.18
N ALA A 220 -2.03 -8.36 8.51
CA ALA A 220 -2.98 -7.47 9.18
C ALA A 220 -4.10 -8.23 9.87
N ASP A 221 -4.59 -9.30 9.27
CA ASP A 221 -5.65 -10.15 9.85
C ASP A 221 -5.15 -10.82 11.13
N MET A 222 -3.95 -11.43 11.08
CA MET A 222 -3.31 -12.00 12.27
C MET A 222 -3.16 -10.95 13.38
N LEU A 223 -2.69 -9.74 13.05
CA LEU A 223 -2.55 -8.67 14.03
C LEU A 223 -3.91 -8.22 14.58
N SER A 224 -4.95 -8.17 13.76
CA SER A 224 -6.31 -7.87 14.20
C SER A 224 -6.82 -8.92 15.18
N ASP A 225 -6.60 -10.20 14.89
CA ASP A 225 -6.99 -11.31 15.77
C ASP A 225 -6.24 -11.28 17.11
N LEU A 226 -4.95 -10.93 17.10
CA LEU A 226 -4.16 -10.73 18.32
C LEU A 226 -4.69 -9.54 19.14
N CYS A 227 -5.08 -8.45 18.48
CA CYS A 227 -5.68 -7.30 19.14
C CYS A 227 -6.98 -7.70 19.86
N ASP A 228 -7.84 -8.46 19.20
CA ASP A 228 -9.11 -8.90 19.78
C ASP A 228 -8.92 -9.88 20.96
N ARG A 229 -7.94 -10.78 20.87
CA ARG A 229 -7.62 -11.72 21.94
C ARG A 229 -7.02 -11.08 23.19
N TYR A 230 -6.15 -10.11 23.02
CA TYR A 230 -5.38 -9.52 24.11
C TYR A 230 -5.83 -8.10 24.50
N GLY A 231 -6.92 -7.61 23.92
CA GLY A 231 -7.42 -6.27 24.20
C GLY A 231 -6.45 -5.15 23.79
N ILE A 232 -5.67 -5.36 22.70
CA ILE A 232 -4.85 -4.31 22.13
C ILE A 232 -5.77 -3.30 21.48
N GLU A 233 -5.67 -2.03 21.88
CA GLU A 233 -6.55 -0.97 21.43
C GLU A 233 -6.37 -0.69 19.94
N LYS A 234 -7.49 -0.64 19.22
CA LYS A 234 -7.56 -0.33 17.78
C LYS A 234 -8.44 0.90 17.54
N GLU A 235 -8.09 1.69 16.55
CA GLU A 235 -8.97 2.68 15.96
C GLU A 235 -9.72 2.09 14.78
N VAL A 236 -10.96 2.52 14.58
CA VAL A 236 -11.74 2.10 13.41
C VAL A 236 -11.03 2.58 12.15
N GLY A 237 -10.69 1.65 11.28
CA GLY A 237 -9.97 1.93 10.04
C GLY A 237 -10.83 2.68 9.03
N ILE A 238 -10.16 3.28 8.06
CA ILE A 238 -10.76 3.88 6.86
C ILE A 238 -10.79 2.81 5.78
N VAL A 239 -11.82 2.82 4.94
CA VAL A 239 -11.84 2.05 3.70
C VAL A 239 -11.98 3.01 2.52
N ASP A 240 -11.20 2.78 1.47
CA ASP A 240 -11.38 3.47 0.21
C ASP A 240 -12.13 2.55 -0.77
N ILE A 241 -13.24 3.04 -1.31
CA ILE A 241 -14.04 2.34 -2.30
C ILE A 241 -14.11 3.21 -3.55
N GLY A 242 -13.94 2.60 -4.71
CA GLY A 242 -14.02 3.32 -5.98
C GLY A 242 -13.91 2.43 -7.19
N VAL A 243 -13.32 2.98 -8.21
CA VAL A 243 -13.21 2.39 -9.54
C VAL A 243 -11.80 2.47 -10.08
N ARG A 244 -11.43 1.58 -10.97
CA ARG A 244 -10.30 1.75 -11.87
C ARG A 244 -10.78 2.53 -13.08
N PHE A 245 -10.09 3.60 -13.37
CA PHE A 245 -10.39 4.47 -14.50
C PHE A 245 -9.35 4.26 -15.59
N GLU A 246 -9.79 4.15 -16.85
CA GLU A 246 -8.92 3.95 -17.99
C GLU A 246 -9.27 4.96 -19.10
N MET A 247 -8.24 5.66 -19.60
CA MET A 247 -8.36 6.65 -20.66
C MET A 247 -7.18 6.53 -21.63
N ARG A 248 -7.27 7.16 -22.80
CA ARG A 248 -6.18 7.21 -23.77
C ARG A 248 -4.96 7.94 -23.19
N SER A 249 -3.75 7.40 -23.44
CA SER A 249 -2.46 8.03 -23.09
C SER A 249 -2.11 9.13 -24.08
N GLU A 250 -2.93 10.20 -24.15
CA GLU A 250 -2.71 11.32 -25.06
C GLU A 250 -3.04 12.66 -24.40
N GLY A 251 -2.69 13.77 -25.04
CA GLY A 251 -2.97 15.11 -24.54
C GLY A 251 -2.36 15.39 -23.15
N ASP A 252 -3.15 16.02 -22.28
CA ASP A 252 -2.69 16.50 -20.97
C ASP A 252 -2.26 15.37 -20.06
N ILE A 253 -2.96 14.21 -20.07
CA ILE A 253 -2.57 13.07 -19.20
C ILE A 253 -1.21 12.50 -19.59
N LYS A 254 -0.89 12.45 -20.89
CA LYS A 254 0.43 12.04 -21.36
C LYS A 254 1.50 13.01 -20.86
N ARG A 255 1.24 14.31 -20.95
CA ARG A 255 2.16 15.33 -20.46
C ARG A 255 2.40 15.23 -18.95
N ILE A 256 1.35 14.98 -18.17
CA ILE A 256 1.47 14.76 -16.73
C ILE A 256 2.30 13.52 -16.42
N ASN A 257 2.09 12.42 -17.16
CA ASN A 257 2.88 11.19 -17.04
C ASN A 257 4.38 11.41 -17.30
N GLU A 258 4.72 12.30 -18.24
CA GLU A 258 6.11 12.67 -18.54
C GLU A 258 6.74 13.54 -17.45
N LEU A 259 5.95 14.44 -16.83
CA LEU A 259 6.41 15.33 -15.77
C LEU A 259 6.57 14.62 -14.42
N MET A 260 5.66 13.70 -14.13
CA MET A 260 5.56 13.05 -12.82
C MET A 260 5.21 11.58 -13.00
N TYR A 261 5.99 10.70 -12.40
CA TYR A 261 5.66 9.28 -12.47
C TYR A 261 4.36 8.92 -11.74
N GLU A 262 4.03 9.61 -10.66
CA GLU A 262 2.81 9.41 -9.88
C GLU A 262 2.29 10.74 -9.34
N GLY A 263 1.59 11.50 -10.19
CA GLY A 263 0.83 12.68 -9.75
C GLY A 263 -0.45 12.24 -9.05
N LYS A 264 -0.66 12.65 -7.79
CA LYS A 264 -1.90 12.36 -7.06
C LYS A 264 -2.80 13.58 -7.05
N PHE A 265 -3.95 13.46 -7.67
CA PHE A 265 -5.00 14.46 -7.59
C PHE A 265 -5.95 14.12 -6.45
N ILE A 266 -6.22 15.08 -5.58
CA ILE A 266 -7.07 14.91 -4.40
C ILE A 266 -8.07 16.06 -4.40
N GLY A 267 -9.36 15.72 -4.35
CA GLY A 267 -10.45 16.69 -4.35
C GLY A 267 -11.49 16.42 -3.26
N LYS A 268 -12.18 17.48 -2.85
CA LYS A 268 -13.40 17.44 -2.05
C LYS A 268 -14.49 18.17 -2.81
N VAL A 269 -15.14 17.47 -3.74
CA VAL A 269 -16.09 18.05 -4.68
C VAL A 269 -17.53 17.98 -4.15
N ALA A 270 -18.36 18.95 -4.58
CA ALA A 270 -19.79 18.93 -4.25
C ALA A 270 -20.47 17.67 -4.83
N PRO A 271 -21.61 17.19 -4.30
CA PRO A 271 -22.33 17.77 -3.17
C PRO A 271 -21.83 17.32 -1.78
N PHE A 272 -21.21 16.13 -1.68
CA PHE A 272 -20.88 15.53 -0.37
C PHE A 272 -19.54 15.98 0.20
N LYS A 273 -18.62 16.43 -0.64
CA LYS A 273 -17.27 16.88 -0.25
C LYS A 273 -16.45 15.82 0.49
N ASP A 274 -16.75 14.55 0.25
CA ASP A 274 -15.87 13.49 0.72
C ASP A 274 -14.55 13.53 -0.05
N LYS A 275 -13.48 13.03 0.57
CA LYS A 275 -12.17 12.98 -0.05
C LYS A 275 -12.15 11.96 -1.19
N VAL A 276 -11.95 12.44 -2.41
CA VAL A 276 -11.70 11.60 -3.59
C VAL A 276 -10.27 11.81 -4.06
N ARG A 277 -9.62 10.76 -4.49
CA ARG A 277 -8.24 10.84 -4.96
C ARG A 277 -7.94 9.86 -6.10
N THR A 278 -7.01 10.24 -6.99
CA THR A 278 -6.36 9.28 -7.86
C THR A 278 -5.33 8.46 -7.07
N PHE A 279 -5.10 7.23 -7.50
CA PHE A 279 -4.15 6.33 -6.85
C PHE A 279 -3.58 5.31 -7.85
N CYS A 280 -2.33 4.91 -7.65
CA CYS A 280 -1.65 3.88 -8.44
C CYS A 280 -1.78 4.13 -9.95
N GLN A 281 -1.21 5.24 -10.42
CA GLN A 281 -1.19 5.62 -11.84
C GLN A 281 -0.24 4.70 -12.62
N ASN A 282 -0.74 4.20 -13.75
CA ASN A 282 -0.01 3.30 -14.64
C ASN A 282 -0.04 3.88 -16.06
N PRO A 283 0.95 4.70 -16.42
CA PRO A 283 1.10 5.17 -17.80
C PRO A 283 1.35 4.01 -18.74
N ASP A 284 0.64 4.00 -19.88
CA ASP A 284 0.69 2.94 -20.89
C ASP A 284 0.51 1.52 -20.30
N GLY A 285 -0.27 1.45 -19.21
CA GLY A 285 -0.46 0.24 -18.43
C GLY A 285 -1.73 -0.52 -18.79
N PHE A 286 -1.97 -1.60 -18.06
CA PHE A 286 -3.10 -2.50 -18.24
C PHE A 286 -3.94 -2.54 -16.97
N VAL A 287 -5.26 -2.58 -17.16
CA VAL A 287 -6.18 -2.92 -16.06
C VAL A 287 -6.09 -4.43 -15.81
N ALA A 288 -6.13 -4.84 -14.55
CA ALA A 288 -6.02 -6.24 -14.15
C ALA A 288 -7.04 -6.59 -13.07
N ALA A 289 -7.53 -7.83 -13.11
CA ALA A 289 -8.35 -8.37 -12.03
C ALA A 289 -7.44 -9.00 -10.95
N GLU A 290 -7.79 -8.79 -9.68
CA GLU A 290 -7.20 -9.46 -8.51
C GLU A 290 -8.28 -10.34 -7.86
N VAL A 291 -8.04 -11.64 -7.80
CA VAL A 291 -8.92 -12.57 -7.11
C VAL A 291 -8.39 -12.84 -5.71
N TYR A 292 -9.20 -12.57 -4.71
CA TYR A 292 -8.89 -12.79 -3.30
C TYR A 292 -9.18 -14.24 -2.88
N ASP A 293 -8.62 -14.66 -1.75
CA ASP A 293 -8.78 -16.05 -1.24
C ASP A 293 -10.25 -16.43 -0.96
N ASN A 294 -11.10 -15.45 -0.66
CA ASN A 294 -12.55 -15.60 -0.50
C ASN A 294 -13.33 -15.61 -1.83
N GLY A 295 -12.65 -15.61 -2.98
CA GLY A 295 -13.25 -15.66 -4.30
C GLY A 295 -13.73 -14.31 -4.87
N LEU A 296 -13.57 -13.21 -4.14
CA LEU A 296 -13.95 -11.89 -4.63
C LEU A 296 -12.96 -11.38 -5.68
N SER A 297 -13.48 -10.89 -6.79
CA SER A 297 -12.71 -10.22 -7.84
C SER A 297 -12.74 -8.71 -7.63
N LEU A 298 -11.57 -8.13 -7.45
CA LEU A 298 -11.36 -6.69 -7.42
C LEU A 298 -10.53 -6.25 -8.63
N VAL A 299 -10.53 -4.96 -8.91
CA VAL A 299 -9.73 -4.42 -10.01
C VAL A 299 -8.47 -3.75 -9.48
N ASN A 300 -7.40 -3.82 -10.26
CA ASN A 300 -6.14 -3.12 -10.04
C ASN A 300 -5.53 -2.72 -11.40
N GLY A 301 -4.31 -2.21 -11.42
CA GLY A 301 -3.57 -1.91 -12.65
C GLY A 301 -2.12 -2.30 -12.57
N HIS A 302 -1.54 -2.60 -13.73
CA HIS A 302 -0.13 -2.93 -13.87
C HIS A 302 0.52 -2.12 -15.00
N ALA A 303 1.74 -1.68 -14.79
CA ALA A 303 2.62 -1.16 -15.82
C ALA A 303 3.79 -2.14 -16.03
N TYR A 304 3.97 -2.62 -17.25
CA TYR A 304 5.08 -3.46 -17.63
C TYR A 304 6.20 -2.63 -18.25
N LYS A 305 7.45 -3.05 -18.09
CA LYS A 305 8.58 -2.35 -18.67
C LYS A 305 8.61 -2.44 -20.21
N GLU A 306 8.35 -3.63 -20.74
CA GLU A 306 8.46 -3.91 -22.17
C GLU A 306 7.13 -3.92 -22.91
N LYS A 307 6.03 -4.28 -22.24
CA LYS A 307 4.70 -4.33 -22.83
C LYS A 307 3.93 -3.06 -22.49
N LYS A 308 3.53 -2.31 -23.50
CA LYS A 308 2.79 -1.05 -23.36
C LYS A 308 1.42 -1.16 -24.00
N SER A 309 0.43 -0.52 -23.35
CA SER A 309 -0.86 -0.21 -23.97
C SER A 309 -0.86 1.21 -24.53
N ILE A 310 -1.94 1.59 -25.16
CA ILE A 310 -2.18 2.97 -25.59
C ILE A 310 -2.98 3.77 -24.57
N ASN A 311 -3.23 3.20 -23.39
CA ASN A 311 -4.07 3.79 -22.35
C ASN A 311 -3.25 4.05 -21.08
N THR A 312 -3.67 5.05 -20.33
CA THR A 312 -3.29 5.26 -18.93
C THR A 312 -4.44 4.80 -18.04
N ASN A 313 -4.12 4.12 -16.94
CA ASN A 313 -5.13 3.76 -15.96
C ASN A 313 -4.70 4.12 -14.53
N PHE A 314 -5.65 4.41 -13.69
CA PHE A 314 -5.44 4.70 -12.26
C PHE A 314 -6.76 4.48 -11.48
N ALA A 315 -6.65 4.23 -10.18
CA ALA A 315 -7.82 4.19 -9.33
C ALA A 315 -8.36 5.60 -9.06
N ILE A 316 -9.68 5.74 -8.99
CA ILE A 316 -10.36 6.89 -8.38
C ILE A 316 -11.09 6.36 -7.15
N LEU A 317 -10.59 6.74 -5.98
CA LEU A 317 -11.00 6.22 -4.69
C LEU A 317 -11.66 7.29 -3.83
N CYS A 318 -12.82 6.96 -3.26
CA CYS A 318 -13.51 7.78 -2.27
C CYS A 318 -13.24 7.19 -0.88
N SER A 319 -12.76 8.02 0.05
CA SER A 319 -12.46 7.59 1.42
C SER A 319 -13.71 7.62 2.28
N HIS A 320 -13.98 6.52 2.98
CA HIS A 320 -15.09 6.35 3.89
C HIS A 320 -14.60 6.24 5.33
N ASN A 321 -15.06 7.19 6.15
CA ASN A 321 -14.86 7.16 7.60
C ASN A 321 -16.17 6.71 8.24
N PHE A 322 -16.09 5.73 9.11
CA PHE A 322 -17.24 5.23 9.84
C PHE A 322 -17.14 5.66 11.31
N THR A 323 -18.29 5.96 11.88
CA THR A 323 -18.44 6.27 13.30
C THR A 323 -19.49 5.37 13.90
N GLU A 324 -19.49 5.20 15.23
CA GLU A 324 -20.52 4.42 15.90
C GLU A 324 -21.93 4.78 15.41
N PRO A 325 -22.82 3.76 15.21
CA PRO A 325 -22.61 2.33 15.50
C PRO A 325 -21.91 1.54 14.39
N PHE A 326 -21.48 2.16 13.29
CA PHE A 326 -20.86 1.53 12.14
C PHE A 326 -19.34 1.47 12.31
N ASN A 327 -18.84 0.42 12.93
CA ASN A 327 -17.43 0.24 13.24
C ASN A 327 -16.75 -0.90 12.45
N LYS A 328 -17.39 -1.37 11.37
CA LYS A 328 -16.91 -2.50 10.55
C LYS A 328 -16.67 -2.11 9.08
N PRO A 329 -15.72 -1.19 8.81
CA PRO A 329 -15.48 -0.68 7.45
C PRO A 329 -15.06 -1.79 6.45
N ILE A 330 -14.29 -2.78 6.91
CA ILE A 330 -13.84 -3.91 6.07
C ILE A 330 -15.04 -4.78 5.66
N GLU A 331 -15.94 -5.11 6.60
CA GLU A 331 -17.15 -5.88 6.31
C GLU A 331 -18.05 -5.14 5.31
N TYR A 332 -18.22 -3.82 5.49
CA TYR A 332 -18.95 -3.00 4.53
C TYR A 332 -18.36 -3.07 3.12
N ALA A 333 -17.03 -2.93 3.01
CA ALA A 333 -16.34 -2.99 1.74
C ALA A 333 -16.44 -4.38 1.08
N HIS A 334 -16.40 -5.47 1.85
CA HIS A 334 -16.65 -6.82 1.36
C HIS A 334 -18.07 -6.95 0.79
N LYS A 335 -19.09 -6.39 1.44
CA LYS A 335 -20.47 -6.39 0.93
C LYS A 335 -20.61 -5.64 -0.39
N VAL A 336 -19.91 -4.51 -0.55
CA VAL A 336 -19.84 -3.77 -1.82
C VAL A 336 -19.20 -4.64 -2.92
N ALA A 337 -18.11 -5.33 -2.59
CA ALA A 337 -17.44 -6.24 -3.54
C ALA A 337 -18.35 -7.42 -3.93
N GLU A 338 -18.97 -8.08 -2.96
CA GLU A 338 -19.93 -9.18 -3.19
C GLU A 338 -21.06 -8.75 -4.11
N LEU A 339 -21.67 -7.57 -3.82
CA LEU A 339 -22.77 -7.04 -4.64
C LEU A 339 -22.33 -6.74 -6.07
N THR A 340 -21.15 -6.14 -6.25
CA THR A 340 -20.62 -5.82 -7.58
C THR A 340 -20.26 -7.08 -8.36
N ASN A 341 -19.66 -8.09 -7.70
CA ASN A 341 -19.34 -9.37 -8.34
C ASN A 341 -20.59 -10.17 -8.71
N LEU A 342 -21.69 -10.02 -7.97
CA LEU A 342 -22.97 -10.63 -8.34
C LEU A 342 -23.46 -10.13 -9.71
N LEU A 343 -23.23 -8.86 -10.03
CA LEU A 343 -23.63 -8.25 -11.31
C LEU A 343 -22.83 -8.75 -12.52
N SER A 344 -21.67 -9.36 -12.29
CA SER A 344 -20.71 -9.78 -13.31
C SER A 344 -20.37 -11.27 -13.26
N ASN A 345 -21.17 -12.07 -12.56
CA ASN A 345 -20.93 -13.50 -12.36
C ASN A 345 -19.52 -13.80 -11.79
N GLY A 346 -19.07 -12.99 -10.82
CA GLY A 346 -17.79 -13.15 -10.16
C GLY A 346 -16.60 -12.46 -10.81
N GLU A 347 -16.82 -11.74 -11.92
CA GLU A 347 -15.80 -10.96 -12.62
C GLU A 347 -15.83 -9.48 -12.22
N VAL A 348 -15.06 -8.65 -12.90
CA VAL A 348 -15.05 -7.19 -12.78
C VAL A 348 -16.10 -6.60 -13.73
N VAL A 349 -16.89 -5.65 -13.26
CA VAL A 349 -17.80 -4.87 -14.13
C VAL A 349 -17.04 -3.75 -14.84
N VAL A 350 -17.34 -3.51 -16.14
CA VAL A 350 -16.87 -2.35 -16.89
C VAL A 350 -18.02 -1.54 -17.41
N GLN A 351 -17.93 -0.21 -17.35
CA GLN A 351 -18.94 0.72 -17.87
C GLN A 351 -18.28 1.96 -18.47
N ARG A 352 -18.82 2.45 -19.60
CA ARG A 352 -18.40 3.70 -20.22
C ARG A 352 -18.88 4.89 -19.39
N PHE A 353 -18.04 5.92 -19.25
CA PHE A 353 -18.40 7.11 -18.48
C PHE A 353 -19.63 7.82 -19.06
N GLY A 354 -19.74 7.91 -20.38
CA GLY A 354 -20.90 8.49 -21.05
C GLY A 354 -22.23 7.74 -20.81
N ASP A 355 -22.16 6.43 -20.57
CA ASP A 355 -23.34 5.64 -20.24
C ASP A 355 -23.77 5.84 -18.78
N ILE A 356 -22.78 5.97 -17.87
CA ILE A 356 -23.06 6.36 -16.47
C ILE A 356 -23.80 7.69 -16.41
N LEU A 357 -23.34 8.71 -17.17
CA LEU A 357 -23.97 10.03 -17.19
C LEU A 357 -25.39 10.01 -17.75
N LYS A 358 -25.71 9.01 -18.61
CA LYS A 358 -27.05 8.81 -19.17
C LYS A 358 -27.93 7.89 -18.32
N GLY A 359 -27.41 7.39 -17.19
CA GLY A 359 -28.14 6.46 -16.31
C GLY A 359 -28.45 5.11 -16.97
N LYS A 360 -27.58 4.61 -17.84
CA LYS A 360 -27.77 3.33 -18.53
C LYS A 360 -26.54 2.43 -18.43
N ARG A 361 -26.77 1.12 -18.49
CA ARG A 361 -25.69 0.15 -18.56
C ARG A 361 -24.93 0.26 -19.89
N THR A 362 -23.68 -0.19 -19.90
CA THR A 362 -22.92 -0.44 -21.14
C THR A 362 -23.17 -1.85 -21.64
N TRP A 363 -23.33 -2.02 -22.97
CA TRP A 363 -23.43 -3.30 -23.65
C TRP A 363 -22.13 -3.62 -24.39
N GLN A 364 -21.92 -4.89 -24.75
CA GLN A 364 -20.72 -5.34 -25.46
C GLN A 364 -20.52 -4.59 -26.78
N GLU A 365 -21.60 -4.40 -27.54
CA GLU A 365 -21.58 -3.70 -28.83
C GLU A 365 -21.14 -2.22 -28.71
N GLU A 366 -21.37 -1.60 -27.54
CA GLU A 366 -20.93 -0.23 -27.25
C GLU A 366 -19.44 -0.21 -26.88
N LEU A 367 -18.93 -1.23 -26.17
CA LEU A 367 -17.51 -1.40 -25.92
C LEU A 367 -16.71 -1.70 -27.18
N ASP A 368 -17.23 -2.52 -28.08
CA ASP A 368 -16.56 -2.91 -29.31
C ASP A 368 -16.37 -1.72 -30.29
N LYS A 369 -17.19 -0.68 -30.13
CA LYS A 369 -17.13 0.57 -30.92
C LYS A 369 -16.43 1.72 -30.16
N ASN A 370 -16.02 1.49 -28.94
CA ASN A 370 -15.48 2.53 -28.07
C ASN A 370 -14.07 2.97 -28.51
N SER A 371 -13.77 4.25 -28.42
CA SER A 371 -12.44 4.78 -28.76
C SER A 371 -11.37 4.38 -27.76
N VAL A 372 -11.74 4.19 -26.49
CA VAL A 372 -10.87 3.62 -25.44
C VAL A 372 -11.06 2.11 -25.42
N GLU A 373 -10.08 1.38 -25.95
CA GLU A 373 -10.13 -0.08 -25.98
C GLU A 373 -9.86 -0.64 -24.57
N ALA A 374 -10.79 -1.44 -24.03
CA ALA A 374 -10.66 -2.07 -22.72
C ALA A 374 -9.43 -2.98 -22.64
N THR A 375 -8.49 -2.72 -21.73
CA THR A 375 -7.29 -3.55 -21.57
C THR A 375 -7.54 -4.80 -20.72
N LEU A 376 -8.54 -4.82 -19.83
CA LEU A 376 -9.03 -6.01 -19.13
C LEU A 376 -10.12 -6.69 -19.94
N LYS A 377 -9.72 -7.68 -20.76
CA LYS A 377 -10.62 -8.36 -21.69
C LYS A 377 -11.67 -9.26 -21.03
N THR A 378 -11.47 -9.62 -19.76
CA THR A 378 -12.43 -10.45 -18.99
C THR A 378 -13.48 -9.63 -18.25
N ALA A 379 -13.36 -8.29 -18.25
CA ALA A 379 -14.35 -7.44 -17.60
C ALA A 379 -15.70 -7.53 -18.30
N MET A 380 -16.77 -7.60 -17.52
CA MET A 380 -18.15 -7.76 -18.00
C MET A 380 -18.81 -6.38 -18.18
N PRO A 381 -19.32 -6.05 -19.39
CA PRO A 381 -20.08 -4.82 -19.59
C PRO A 381 -21.34 -4.82 -18.72
N GLY A 382 -21.55 -3.72 -17.99
CA GLY A 382 -22.65 -3.68 -17.05
C GLY A 382 -23.01 -2.27 -16.57
N ASP A 383 -23.66 -2.23 -15.42
CA ASP A 383 -23.97 -1.01 -14.69
C ASP A 383 -23.33 -1.08 -13.30
N ILE A 384 -22.20 -0.40 -13.16
CA ILE A 384 -21.41 -0.36 -11.93
C ILE A 384 -22.14 0.40 -10.81
N THR A 385 -23.09 1.27 -11.16
CA THR A 385 -23.83 2.09 -10.19
C THR A 385 -24.82 1.26 -9.35
N LEU A 386 -25.13 0.03 -9.78
CA LEU A 386 -25.95 -0.90 -9.00
C LEU A 386 -25.17 -1.57 -7.86
N GLY A 387 -23.84 -1.62 -7.94
CA GLY A 387 -22.99 -2.26 -6.93
C GLY A 387 -22.24 -1.29 -6.04
N ILE A 388 -21.79 -0.16 -6.58
CA ILE A 388 -21.08 0.85 -5.80
C ILE A 388 -22.09 1.84 -5.18
N PRO A 389 -21.95 2.17 -3.87
CA PRO A 389 -22.89 3.04 -3.18
C PRO A 389 -23.08 4.40 -3.86
N TYR A 390 -24.32 4.88 -3.87
CA TYR A 390 -24.72 6.13 -4.53
C TYR A 390 -23.83 7.32 -4.17
N ARG A 391 -23.52 7.50 -2.87
CA ARG A 391 -22.66 8.60 -2.40
C ARG A 391 -21.25 8.49 -2.99
N THR A 392 -20.69 7.29 -3.05
CA THR A 392 -19.37 7.01 -3.64
C THR A 392 -19.36 7.33 -5.12
N MET A 393 -20.33 6.83 -5.88
CA MET A 393 -20.42 7.09 -7.33
C MET A 393 -20.64 8.57 -7.63
N THR A 394 -21.50 9.25 -6.87
CA THR A 394 -21.73 10.70 -7.03
C THR A 394 -20.43 11.49 -6.81
N ASN A 395 -19.65 11.18 -5.79
CA ASN A 395 -18.37 11.81 -5.56
C ASN A 395 -17.37 11.54 -6.70
N ILE A 396 -17.30 10.31 -7.20
CA ILE A 396 -16.40 9.92 -8.30
C ILE A 396 -16.80 10.64 -9.60
N ILE A 397 -18.08 10.64 -9.96
CA ILE A 397 -18.57 11.33 -11.17
C ILE A 397 -18.23 12.82 -11.11
N ASN A 398 -18.54 13.49 -10.02
CA ASN A 398 -18.26 14.91 -9.89
C ASN A 398 -16.75 15.19 -9.85
N PHE A 399 -15.94 14.31 -9.26
CA PHE A 399 -14.48 14.43 -9.31
C PHE A 399 -13.97 14.31 -10.76
N ILE A 400 -14.48 13.38 -11.55
CA ILE A 400 -14.12 13.23 -12.98
C ILE A 400 -14.46 14.51 -13.75
N LEU A 401 -15.64 15.07 -13.54
CA LEU A 401 -16.09 16.32 -14.20
C LEU A 401 -15.23 17.53 -13.80
N GLU A 402 -14.83 17.63 -12.54
CA GLU A 402 -13.92 18.70 -12.09
C GLU A 402 -12.49 18.47 -12.60
N MET A 403 -12.04 17.22 -12.66
CA MET A 403 -10.73 16.88 -13.22
C MET A 403 -10.61 17.24 -14.71
N ASP A 404 -11.67 17.16 -15.50
CA ASP A 404 -11.64 17.55 -16.91
C ASP A 404 -11.29 19.02 -17.13
N LYS A 405 -11.54 19.87 -16.14
CA LYS A 405 -11.15 21.29 -16.16
C LYS A 405 -9.64 21.48 -15.94
N VAL A 406 -8.98 20.50 -15.38
CA VAL A 406 -7.54 20.47 -15.07
C VAL A 406 -6.76 19.65 -16.10
N VAL A 407 -7.31 18.52 -16.50
CA VAL A 407 -6.74 17.54 -17.42
C VAL A 407 -7.79 17.25 -18.50
N LYS A 408 -7.66 17.89 -19.64
CA LYS A 408 -8.61 17.74 -20.75
C LYS A 408 -8.73 16.28 -21.21
N GLY A 409 -9.96 15.84 -21.45
CA GLY A 409 -10.30 14.47 -21.85
C GLY A 409 -10.57 13.53 -20.65
N PHE A 410 -10.49 14.06 -19.42
CA PHE A 410 -10.77 13.27 -18.22
C PHE A 410 -12.27 12.86 -18.12
N ALA A 411 -13.18 13.70 -18.61
CA ALA A 411 -14.61 13.42 -18.69
C ALA A 411 -15.07 12.96 -20.06
N ASP A 412 -14.16 12.41 -20.91
CA ASP A 412 -14.54 11.88 -22.20
C ASP A 412 -15.57 10.74 -22.03
N PRO A 413 -16.69 10.72 -22.76
CA PRO A 413 -17.71 9.70 -22.66
C PRO A 413 -17.22 8.27 -22.91
N ASP A 414 -16.14 8.12 -23.67
CA ASP A 414 -15.56 6.81 -23.99
C ASP A 414 -14.56 6.28 -22.95
N ASN A 415 -14.21 7.09 -21.93
CA ASN A 415 -13.40 6.61 -20.81
C ASN A 415 -14.13 5.47 -20.09
N LEU A 416 -13.35 4.50 -19.58
CA LEU A 416 -13.87 3.29 -18.97
C LEU A 416 -13.66 3.31 -17.44
N LEU A 417 -14.72 2.89 -16.74
CA LEU A 417 -14.69 2.66 -15.30
C LEU A 417 -14.88 1.16 -15.04
N TYR A 418 -13.98 0.60 -14.25
CA TYR A 418 -14.02 -0.79 -13.83
C TYR A 418 -14.22 -0.86 -12.31
N GLY A 419 -15.01 -1.81 -11.85
CA GLY A 419 -15.24 -1.93 -10.42
C GLY A 419 -15.59 -3.34 -9.94
N PRO A 420 -15.43 -3.48 -8.62
CA PRO A 420 -15.01 -2.45 -7.67
C PRO A 420 -13.49 -2.38 -7.51
N GLU A 421 -12.93 -1.21 -7.28
CA GLU A 421 -11.60 -1.08 -6.69
C GLU A 421 -11.73 -0.72 -5.22
N ILE A 422 -11.20 -1.56 -4.35
CA ILE A 422 -11.28 -1.38 -2.91
C ILE A 422 -9.88 -1.45 -2.32
N LYS A 423 -9.58 -0.53 -1.44
CA LYS A 423 -8.37 -0.61 -0.62
C LYS A 423 -8.79 -0.81 0.83
N PHE A 424 -8.64 -2.06 1.26
CA PHE A 424 -8.78 -2.43 2.65
C PHE A 424 -7.54 -1.91 3.40
N TYR A 425 -7.79 -1.04 4.36
CA TYR A 425 -6.73 -0.62 5.26
C TYR A 425 -6.90 -1.40 6.56
N SER A 426 -5.77 -1.88 7.10
CA SER A 426 -5.74 -2.49 8.41
C SER A 426 -6.39 -1.55 9.42
N ASN A 427 -7.04 -2.08 10.44
CA ASN A 427 -7.37 -1.31 11.61
C ASN A 427 -6.09 -0.62 12.11
N ALA A 428 -6.15 0.66 12.39
CA ALA A 428 -5.03 1.35 12.97
C ALA A 428 -4.89 0.91 14.42
N ILE A 429 -3.70 0.43 14.81
CA ILE A 429 -3.40 0.19 16.22
C ILE A 429 -3.25 1.54 16.90
N LYS A 430 -3.89 1.72 18.04
CA LYS A 430 -3.73 2.91 18.85
C LYS A 430 -2.36 2.87 19.53
N LEU A 431 -1.51 3.83 19.19
CA LEU A 431 -0.10 3.85 19.59
C LEU A 431 0.20 5.10 20.38
N GLY A 432 1.04 4.95 21.40
CA GLY A 432 1.68 6.07 22.08
C GLY A 432 2.74 6.74 21.17
N GLU A 433 3.31 7.85 21.64
CA GLU A 433 4.35 8.60 20.91
C GLU A 433 5.59 7.75 20.58
N ASN A 434 5.90 6.75 21.38
CA ASN A 434 7.00 5.80 21.14
C ASN A 434 6.59 4.59 20.30
N LEU A 435 5.41 4.59 19.71
CA LEU A 435 4.82 3.48 18.94
C LEU A 435 4.57 2.21 19.78
N GLU A 436 4.45 2.36 21.10
CA GLU A 436 4.05 1.32 22.04
C GLU A 436 2.53 1.21 22.08
N THR A 437 2.04 -0.01 22.20
CA THR A 437 0.61 -0.31 22.38
C THR A 437 0.20 -0.09 23.85
N ASN A 438 -1.05 -0.39 24.20
CA ASN A 438 -1.47 -0.45 25.61
C ASN A 438 -0.89 -1.66 26.38
N ILE A 439 -0.21 -2.58 25.72
CA ILE A 439 0.56 -3.67 26.33
C ILE A 439 2.01 -3.21 26.48
N LYS A 440 2.52 -3.22 27.70
CA LYS A 440 3.90 -2.77 28.00
C LYS A 440 4.95 -3.56 27.22
N ASN A 441 5.92 -2.87 26.62
CA ASN A 441 7.00 -3.42 25.80
C ASN A 441 6.55 -4.08 24.47
N LEU A 442 5.27 -3.96 24.09
CA LEU A 442 4.74 -4.39 22.80
C LEU A 442 4.56 -3.19 21.86
N TYR A 443 5.25 -3.20 20.75
CA TYR A 443 5.25 -2.15 19.75
C TYR A 443 4.64 -2.64 18.44
N ALA A 444 3.99 -1.74 17.69
CA ALA A 444 3.44 -2.07 16.39
C ALA A 444 3.81 -1.01 15.34
N ILE A 445 4.37 -1.44 14.21
CA ILE A 445 4.86 -0.54 13.16
C ILE A 445 4.54 -1.09 11.75
N GLY A 446 4.76 -0.27 10.75
CA GLY A 446 4.57 -0.66 9.35
C GLY A 446 3.12 -0.64 8.89
N ASP A 447 2.89 -1.18 7.68
CA ASP A 447 1.60 -1.11 7.00
C ASP A 447 0.51 -1.97 7.69
N GLY A 448 0.90 -3.09 8.32
CA GLY A 448 -0.04 -3.96 9.02
C GLY A 448 -0.64 -3.36 10.28
N ALA A 449 0.10 -2.44 10.94
CA ALA A 449 -0.39 -1.69 12.08
C ALA A 449 -1.27 -0.49 11.70
N GLY A 450 -1.50 -0.25 10.39
CA GLY A 450 -2.23 0.92 9.91
C GLY A 450 -1.45 2.25 10.01
N LEU A 451 -0.20 2.20 10.49
CA LEU A 451 0.63 3.38 10.74
C LEU A 451 1.24 3.97 9.47
N THR A 452 1.69 3.10 8.56
CA THR A 452 2.41 3.51 7.35
C THR A 452 1.78 2.95 6.08
N ARG A 453 2.20 3.49 4.93
CA ARG A 453 1.87 2.99 3.60
C ARG A 453 3.06 3.14 2.68
N GLY A 454 3.57 1.99 2.22
CA GLY A 454 4.69 1.92 1.28
C GLY A 454 6.06 1.87 1.95
N LEU A 455 7.06 1.55 1.11
CA LEU A 455 8.39 1.16 1.57
C LEU A 455 9.09 2.23 2.42
N MET A 456 9.09 3.48 1.95
CA MET A 456 9.79 4.57 2.62
C MET A 456 9.24 4.82 4.02
N MET A 457 7.92 4.97 4.16
CA MET A 457 7.32 5.27 5.46
C MET A 457 7.39 4.08 6.41
N ALA A 458 7.30 2.84 5.90
CA ALA A 458 7.54 1.65 6.69
C ALA A 458 8.98 1.63 7.23
N SER A 459 9.98 1.96 6.40
CA SER A 459 11.38 2.08 6.82
C SER A 459 11.56 3.18 7.88
N CYS A 460 10.93 4.35 7.67
CA CYS A 460 10.96 5.46 8.64
C CYS A 460 10.40 5.06 10.00
N SER A 461 9.28 4.31 10.03
CA SER A 461 8.71 3.82 11.29
C SER A 461 9.67 2.90 12.04
N GLY A 462 10.40 2.04 11.31
CA GLY A 462 11.42 1.17 11.88
C GLY A 462 12.60 1.95 12.49
N VAL A 463 13.14 2.91 11.76
CA VAL A 463 14.24 3.77 12.27
C VAL A 463 13.79 4.59 13.48
N TYR A 464 12.57 5.16 13.39
CA TYR A 464 12.04 5.93 14.52
C TYR A 464 11.91 5.09 15.79
N LEU A 465 11.29 3.91 15.66
CA LEU A 465 11.14 3.00 16.79
C LEU A 465 12.50 2.61 17.37
N ALA A 466 13.44 2.19 16.52
CA ALA A 466 14.77 1.77 16.96
C ALA A 466 15.48 2.83 17.82
N ARG A 467 15.38 4.11 17.43
CA ARG A 467 15.98 5.24 18.13
C ARG A 467 15.33 5.57 19.49
N ASN A 468 14.09 5.11 19.71
CA ASN A 468 13.32 5.40 20.92
C ASN A 468 13.11 4.17 21.81
N LEU A 469 13.56 2.99 21.37
CA LEU A 469 13.21 1.73 22.04
C LEU A 469 13.91 1.55 23.38
N PHE A 470 15.10 2.13 23.57
CA PHE A 470 15.93 2.00 24.79
C PHE A 470 16.30 3.36 25.42
N ILE A 471 15.44 4.36 25.25
CA ILE A 471 15.56 5.67 25.91
C ILE A 471 14.89 5.65 27.28
#